data_6a45844fa0ed9d326b418277145a95b8
#
_entry.id   6a45844fa0ed9d326b418277145a95b8
#
_cell.length_a   1.000
_cell.length_b   1.000
_cell.length_c   1.000
_cell.angle_alpha   90.00
_cell.angle_beta   90.00
_cell.angle_gamma   90.00
#
_symmetry.space_group_name_H-M   'P 1'
#
loop_
_entity.id
_entity.type
_entity.pdbx_description
1 polymer ?
#
loop_
_entity_poly.entity_id
_entity_poly.type
_entity_poly.pdbx_seq_one_letter_code
_entity_poly.pdbx_strand_id
1 'polypeptide(L)'
;MNIFHRKSLLAACIAAMMGLHGYAQKNEASPRLSDYFSPATTNTMSPDSEGFIQRWLLLEPIDKPNRSNTVFTDSYIREAFATEYFPNQFTVLPKDGDKVKVGKQKLTWHALDSKLFNVKLFRFASGLKKQVYGVLFWAVTVIECPEDMENIRMSVGSNSASMWWLNGEEAVILSGDRRMVKDDCLSRRLTLKKGKNIIRGAIINGPGMSDFCVRFLK
;
A
#
# COMPACT_ATOMS: atom_id res chain seq x y z
N MET A 1 40.78 -76.72 29.30
CA MET A 1 41.86 -76.01 30.01
C MET A 1 42.11 -74.71 29.20
N ASN A 2 41.82 -73.61 29.79
CA ASN A 2 41.74 -72.28 29.27
C ASN A 2 42.96 -71.74 28.55
N ILE A 3 42.79 -70.89 27.51
CA ILE A 3 43.55 -69.66 27.38
C ILE A 3 42.74 -68.68 26.53
N PHE A 4 42.37 -67.53 27.13
CA PHE A 4 41.77 -66.36 26.54
C PHE A 4 42.76 -65.59 25.69
N HIS A 5 42.34 -65.21 24.47
CA HIS A 5 43.04 -64.20 23.74
C HIS A 5 42.09 -62.96 23.58
N ARG A 6 42.44 -61.93 24.30
CA ARG A 6 41.89 -60.57 24.08
C ARG A 6 42.42 -60.02 22.77
N LYS A 7 41.51 -59.68 21.87
CA LYS A 7 41.83 -58.77 20.73
C LYS A 7 41.23 -57.40 21.04
N SER A 8 42.11 -56.44 21.21
CA SER A 8 41.80 -55.05 21.34
C SER A 8 41.28 -54.48 19.98
N LEU A 9 40.06 -54.01 19.90
CA LEU A 9 39.60 -53.24 18.79
C LEU A 9 39.96 -51.76 19.05
N LEU A 10 40.85 -51.23 18.25
CA LEU A 10 41.07 -49.76 18.12
C LEU A 10 39.91 -49.20 17.33
N ALA A 11 39.05 -48.44 17.97
CA ALA A 11 38.05 -47.66 17.29
C ALA A 11 38.69 -46.34 16.82
N ALA A 12 38.89 -46.21 15.51
CA ALA A 12 39.30 -44.96 14.90
C ALA A 12 38.07 -44.00 14.81
N CYS A 13 38.06 -42.96 15.62
CA CYS A 13 37.13 -41.84 15.48
C CYS A 13 37.53 -41.01 14.28
N ILE A 14 36.80 -41.12 13.17
CA ILE A 14 36.87 -40.19 12.06
C ILE A 14 35.97 -39.01 12.45
N ALA A 15 36.59 -37.88 12.84
CA ALA A 15 35.91 -36.64 13.03
C ALA A 15 35.57 -36.05 11.64
N ALA A 16 34.34 -36.18 11.22
CA ALA A 16 33.82 -35.45 10.06
C ALA A 16 33.73 -33.98 10.42
N MET A 17 34.68 -33.16 9.96
CA MET A 17 34.54 -31.69 9.94
C MET A 17 33.46 -31.35 8.93
N MET A 18 32.22 -31.19 9.40
CA MET A 18 31.19 -30.48 8.62
C MET A 18 31.57 -29.01 8.60
N GLY A 19 32.10 -28.57 7.47
CA GLY A 19 32.29 -27.15 7.19
C GLY A 19 30.93 -26.47 7.24
N LEU A 20 30.67 -25.72 8.29
CA LEU A 20 29.60 -24.71 8.35
C LEU A 20 29.92 -23.65 7.33
N HIS A 21 29.42 -23.81 6.10
CA HIS A 21 29.30 -22.71 5.18
C HIS A 21 28.22 -21.77 5.75
N GLY A 22 28.66 -20.83 6.56
CA GLY A 22 27.84 -19.68 6.94
C GLY A 22 27.47 -18.95 5.67
N TYR A 23 26.24 -19.14 5.19
CA TYR A 23 25.64 -18.22 4.24
C TYR A 23 25.61 -16.86 4.92
N ALA A 24 26.56 -16.01 4.59
CA ALA A 24 26.49 -14.59 4.92
C ALA A 24 25.20 -14.07 4.28
N GLN A 25 24.16 -13.97 5.07
CA GLN A 25 22.94 -13.29 4.68
C GLN A 25 23.38 -11.86 4.38
N LYS A 26 23.45 -11.51 3.09
CA LYS A 26 23.63 -10.12 2.68
C LYS A 26 22.56 -9.32 3.41
N ASN A 27 22.97 -8.49 4.34
CA ASN A 27 22.11 -7.47 4.93
C ASN A 27 21.75 -6.51 3.79
N GLU A 28 20.73 -6.86 3.02
CA GLU A 28 20.11 -5.90 2.12
C GLU A 28 19.55 -4.80 3.01
N ALA A 29 20.10 -3.60 2.88
CA ALA A 29 19.60 -2.44 3.59
C ALA A 29 18.09 -2.33 3.36
N SER A 30 17.32 -2.21 4.44
CA SER A 30 15.87 -2.06 4.32
C SER A 30 15.54 -0.93 3.34
N PRO A 31 14.62 -1.17 2.37
CA PRO A 31 14.31 -0.19 1.34
C PRO A 31 13.91 1.15 1.96
N ARG A 32 14.52 2.23 1.49
CA ARG A 32 14.22 3.58 1.96
C ARG A 32 13.00 4.13 1.23
N LEU A 33 12.33 5.10 1.86
CA LEU A 33 11.20 5.81 1.21
C LEU A 33 11.61 6.39 -0.16
N SER A 34 12.80 6.97 -0.24
CA SER A 34 13.35 7.54 -1.47
C SER A 34 13.58 6.57 -2.61
N ASP A 35 13.55 5.27 -2.37
CA ASP A 35 13.69 4.26 -3.44
C ASP A 35 12.39 4.15 -4.26
N TYR A 36 11.26 4.47 -3.66
CA TYR A 36 9.91 4.34 -4.25
C TYR A 36 9.20 5.67 -4.49
N PHE A 37 9.59 6.73 -3.78
CA PHE A 37 8.91 8.01 -3.79
C PHE A 37 9.90 9.18 -3.89
N SER A 38 9.42 10.27 -4.50
CA SER A 38 10.04 11.59 -4.45
C SER A 38 9.08 12.57 -3.76
N PRO A 39 9.57 13.57 -3.02
CA PRO A 39 8.71 14.65 -2.57
C PRO A 39 8.07 15.37 -3.77
N ALA A 40 6.79 15.76 -3.63
CA ALA A 40 6.12 16.57 -4.64
C ALA A 40 6.67 17.99 -4.60
N THR A 41 7.41 18.40 -5.63
CA THR A 41 8.07 19.71 -5.70
C THR A 41 7.39 20.70 -6.64
N THR A 42 6.42 20.22 -7.44
CA THR A 42 5.66 21.05 -8.41
C THR A 42 4.20 21.09 -8.03
N ASN A 43 3.46 22.12 -8.47
CA ASN A 43 2.02 22.24 -8.19
C ASN A 43 1.19 21.17 -8.90
N THR A 44 1.62 20.74 -10.08
CA THR A 44 0.93 19.73 -10.90
C THR A 44 1.90 18.67 -11.37
N MET A 45 1.39 17.49 -11.66
CA MET A 45 2.10 16.38 -12.29
C MET A 45 1.15 15.69 -13.26
N SER A 46 1.61 15.50 -14.50
CA SER A 46 0.86 14.68 -15.46
C SER A 46 0.92 13.21 -15.08
N PRO A 47 -0.10 12.42 -15.41
CA PRO A 47 -0.01 10.97 -15.34
C PRO A 47 1.18 10.44 -16.16
N ASP A 48 1.61 9.21 -15.87
CA ASP A 48 2.65 8.56 -16.65
C ASP A 48 2.21 8.23 -18.09
N SER A 49 3.10 7.62 -18.88
CA SER A 49 2.81 7.28 -20.29
C SER A 49 1.66 6.28 -20.47
N GLU A 50 1.30 5.53 -19.44
CA GLU A 50 0.15 4.62 -19.43
C GLU A 50 -1.11 5.28 -18.84
N GLY A 51 -1.02 6.52 -18.36
CA GLY A 51 -2.11 7.29 -17.75
C GLY A 51 -2.28 7.09 -16.25
N PHE A 52 -1.35 6.38 -15.56
CA PHE A 52 -1.45 6.19 -14.12
C PHE A 52 -1.09 7.46 -13.34
N ILE A 53 -1.88 7.72 -12.29
CA ILE A 53 -1.70 8.86 -11.41
C ILE A 53 -0.66 8.51 -10.35
N GLN A 54 0.47 9.22 -10.38
CA GLN A 54 1.61 8.97 -9.49
C GLN A 54 1.67 9.93 -8.30
N ARG A 55 1.07 11.13 -8.39
CA ARG A 55 1.06 12.12 -7.31
C ARG A 55 -0.07 11.91 -6.34
N TRP A 56 0.27 11.77 -5.06
CA TRP A 56 -0.68 11.55 -3.98
C TRP A 56 -0.27 12.27 -2.69
N LEU A 57 -1.28 12.72 -1.96
CA LEU A 57 -1.20 13.03 -0.55
C LEU A 57 -1.56 11.76 0.21
N LEU A 58 -0.60 11.19 0.92
CA LEU A 58 -0.73 9.95 1.68
C LEU A 58 -0.72 10.25 3.17
N LEU A 59 -1.73 9.80 3.89
CA LEU A 59 -1.72 9.84 5.35
C LEU A 59 -0.92 8.65 5.90
N GLU A 60 -0.11 8.89 6.92
CA GLU A 60 0.51 7.83 7.69
C GLU A 60 -0.54 6.81 8.15
N PRO A 61 -0.19 5.51 8.28
CA PRO A 61 -1.17 4.45 8.49
C PRO A 61 -1.93 4.61 9.80
N ILE A 62 -3.24 4.46 9.73
CA ILE A 62 -4.16 4.38 10.86
C ILE A 62 -4.19 2.94 11.35
N ASP A 63 -4.04 2.72 12.66
CA ASP A 63 -4.17 1.38 13.24
C ASP A 63 -5.58 0.83 13.03
N LYS A 64 -5.67 -0.29 12.35
CA LYS A 64 -6.91 -1.03 12.10
C LYS A 64 -6.62 -2.53 12.14
N PRO A 65 -6.40 -3.10 13.33
CA PRO A 65 -5.95 -4.48 13.48
C PRO A 65 -6.87 -5.48 12.76
N ASN A 66 -6.27 -6.26 11.86
CA ASN A 66 -6.91 -7.34 11.11
C ASN A 66 -5.95 -8.51 11.04
N ARG A 67 -6.45 -9.72 11.29
CA ARG A 67 -5.64 -10.94 11.26
C ARG A 67 -5.71 -11.69 9.93
N SER A 68 -6.70 -11.37 9.09
CA SER A 68 -6.94 -12.04 7.81
C SER A 68 -7.63 -11.11 6.84
N ASN A 69 -7.30 -11.22 5.56
CA ASN A 69 -7.96 -10.50 4.47
C ASN A 69 -9.33 -11.10 4.10
N THR A 70 -9.66 -12.28 4.61
CA THR A 70 -10.96 -12.95 4.32
C THR A 70 -12.16 -12.20 4.90
N VAL A 71 -11.94 -11.30 5.87
CA VAL A 71 -13.00 -10.47 6.47
C VAL A 71 -13.39 -9.27 5.59
N PHE A 72 -12.61 -8.95 4.56
CA PHE A 72 -12.80 -7.75 3.74
C PHE A 72 -13.93 -7.92 2.72
N THR A 73 -15.15 -8.22 3.21
CA THR A 73 -16.37 -8.19 2.40
C THR A 73 -16.79 -6.75 2.09
N ASP A 74 -17.67 -6.55 1.11
CA ASP A 74 -18.19 -5.23 0.75
C ASP A 74 -18.82 -4.53 1.96
N SER A 75 -19.62 -5.25 2.76
CA SER A 75 -20.26 -4.68 3.96
C SER A 75 -19.22 -4.25 4.99
N TYR A 76 -18.20 -5.08 5.25
CA TYR A 76 -17.13 -4.76 6.18
C TYR A 76 -16.36 -3.50 5.77
N ILE A 77 -15.94 -3.41 4.50
CA ILE A 77 -15.16 -2.25 4.04
C ILE A 77 -16.00 -0.99 3.96
N ARG A 78 -17.29 -1.07 3.60
CA ARG A 78 -18.22 0.08 3.67
C ARG A 78 -18.33 0.61 5.09
N GLU A 79 -18.53 -0.25 6.08
CA GLU A 79 -18.57 0.14 7.49
C GLU A 79 -17.22 0.73 7.95
N ALA A 80 -16.11 0.04 7.63
CA ALA A 80 -14.78 0.49 8.00
C ALA A 80 -14.45 1.87 7.43
N PHE A 81 -14.82 2.15 6.20
CA PHE A 81 -14.51 3.42 5.54
C PHE A 81 -15.55 4.52 5.77
N ALA A 82 -16.79 4.17 6.17
CA ALA A 82 -17.77 5.15 6.65
C ALA A 82 -17.42 5.70 8.05
N THR A 83 -16.59 5.00 8.81
CA THR A 83 -16.12 5.49 10.11
C THR A 83 -15.28 6.76 9.91
N GLU A 84 -15.63 7.83 10.61
CA GLU A 84 -14.83 9.06 10.62
C GLU A 84 -13.68 8.91 11.63
N TYR A 85 -12.47 8.70 11.12
CA TYR A 85 -11.25 8.55 11.93
C TYR A 85 -10.67 9.90 12.36
N PHE A 86 -10.87 10.93 11.54
CA PHE A 86 -10.40 12.29 11.80
C PHE A 86 -11.35 13.31 11.17
N PRO A 87 -11.44 14.54 11.71
CA PRO A 87 -12.35 15.55 11.22
C PRO A 87 -12.18 15.84 9.72
N ASN A 88 -13.32 15.96 9.01
CA ASN A 88 -13.37 16.29 7.59
C ASN A 88 -12.67 15.29 6.67
N GLN A 89 -12.52 14.02 7.07
CA GLN A 89 -11.77 13.02 6.27
C GLN A 89 -12.32 12.87 4.84
N PHE A 90 -13.61 13.10 4.63
CA PHE A 90 -14.25 13.01 3.30
C PHE A 90 -14.17 14.27 2.46
N THR A 91 -13.80 15.41 3.05
CA THR A 91 -13.79 16.73 2.38
C THR A 91 -12.44 17.41 2.39
N VAL A 92 -11.55 17.07 3.34
CA VAL A 92 -10.25 17.72 3.49
C VAL A 92 -9.40 17.62 2.22
N LEU A 93 -8.75 18.72 1.86
CA LEU A 93 -7.62 18.76 0.93
C LEU A 93 -6.36 19.07 1.75
N PRO A 94 -5.64 18.02 2.19
CA PRO A 94 -4.48 18.22 3.03
C PRO A 94 -3.31 18.79 2.23
N LYS A 95 -2.34 19.36 2.96
CA LYS A 95 -1.05 19.78 2.44
C LYS A 95 0.04 18.89 3.01
N ASP A 96 1.21 18.92 2.38
CA ASP A 96 2.39 18.26 2.92
C ASP A 96 2.70 18.75 4.34
N GLY A 97 2.93 17.82 5.25
CA GLY A 97 3.21 18.10 6.66
C GLY A 97 1.99 18.38 7.54
N ASP A 98 0.77 18.47 6.99
CA ASP A 98 -0.45 18.60 7.79
C ASP A 98 -0.60 17.41 8.73
N LYS A 99 -1.11 17.67 9.94
CA LYS A 99 -1.24 16.67 10.99
C LYS A 99 -2.69 16.47 11.39
N VAL A 100 -3.04 15.21 11.60
CA VAL A 100 -4.34 14.81 12.13
C VAL A 100 -4.18 13.91 13.35
N LYS A 101 -5.17 13.96 14.25
CA LYS A 101 -5.23 13.08 15.41
C LYS A 101 -6.26 12.00 15.17
N VAL A 102 -5.84 10.74 15.27
CA VAL A 102 -6.71 9.56 15.16
C VAL A 102 -6.58 8.76 16.44
N GLY A 103 -7.58 8.82 17.32
CA GLY A 103 -7.49 8.22 18.65
C GLY A 103 -6.26 8.75 19.41
N LYS A 104 -5.30 7.87 19.70
CA LYS A 104 -4.02 8.22 20.36
C LYS A 104 -2.90 8.54 19.38
N GLN A 105 -3.08 8.25 18.08
CA GLN A 105 -2.09 8.49 17.04
C GLN A 105 -2.09 9.96 16.61
N LYS A 106 -0.90 10.50 16.33
CA LYS A 106 -0.71 11.77 15.63
C LYS A 106 -0.05 11.45 14.30
N LEU A 107 -0.80 11.59 13.22
CA LEU A 107 -0.43 11.18 11.87
C LEU A 107 -0.17 12.41 11.00
N THR A 108 0.73 12.25 10.04
CA THR A 108 1.15 13.32 9.12
C THR A 108 0.77 12.95 7.69
N TRP A 109 0.34 13.95 6.92
CA TRP A 109 0.16 13.85 5.48
C TRP A 109 1.47 14.11 4.74
N HIS A 110 1.74 13.32 3.72
CA HIS A 110 2.94 13.43 2.89
C HIS A 110 2.55 13.59 1.43
N ALA A 111 2.99 14.68 0.79
CA ALA A 111 2.83 14.90 -0.65
C ALA A 111 3.98 14.22 -1.39
N LEU A 112 3.67 13.13 -2.09
CA LEU A 112 4.67 12.25 -2.70
C LEU A 112 4.31 11.91 -4.16
N ASP A 113 5.35 11.80 -4.97
CA ASP A 113 5.29 11.25 -6.32
C ASP A 113 5.83 9.82 -6.31
N SER A 114 4.99 8.84 -6.67
CA SER A 114 5.43 7.46 -6.87
C SER A 114 6.37 7.38 -8.06
N LYS A 115 7.47 6.65 -7.92
CA LYS A 115 8.41 6.36 -9.01
C LYS A 115 7.94 5.22 -9.91
N LEU A 116 6.86 4.55 -9.55
CA LEU A 116 6.27 3.43 -10.25
C LEU A 116 4.83 3.78 -10.65
N PHE A 117 4.25 3.02 -11.59
CA PHE A 117 2.85 3.16 -11.97
C PHE A 117 1.90 2.93 -10.78
N ASN A 118 2.30 2.12 -9.80
CA ASN A 118 1.55 1.84 -8.58
C ASN A 118 2.18 2.51 -7.35
N VAL A 119 1.34 2.88 -6.43
CA VAL A 119 1.71 3.51 -5.16
C VAL A 119 1.95 2.42 -4.12
N LYS A 120 3.19 2.27 -3.70
CA LYS A 120 3.67 1.23 -2.78
C LYS A 120 3.42 1.61 -1.31
N LEU A 121 2.17 1.46 -0.82
CA LEU A 121 1.81 1.85 0.55
C LEU A 121 2.60 1.08 1.61
N PHE A 122 2.87 -0.21 1.39
CA PHE A 122 3.75 -0.97 2.27
C PHE A 122 5.13 -0.30 2.39
N ARG A 123 5.71 0.15 1.26
CA ARG A 123 7.01 0.82 1.23
C ARG A 123 6.94 2.23 1.81
N PHE A 124 5.83 2.93 1.62
CA PHE A 124 5.56 4.20 2.28
C PHE A 124 5.61 4.05 3.81
N ALA A 125 4.83 3.14 4.38
CA ALA A 125 4.79 2.92 5.81
C ALA A 125 6.14 2.44 6.36
N SER A 126 6.76 1.43 5.74
CA SER A 126 8.05 0.90 6.21
C SER A 126 9.18 1.91 6.09
N GLY A 127 9.20 2.73 5.04
CA GLY A 127 10.18 3.79 4.84
C GLY A 127 10.08 4.90 5.90
N LEU A 128 8.90 5.10 6.47
CA LEU A 128 8.65 5.99 7.61
C LEU A 128 8.79 5.30 8.97
N LYS A 129 9.17 4.01 8.99
CA LYS A 129 9.25 3.18 10.21
C LYS A 129 7.90 3.08 10.94
N LYS A 130 6.82 3.03 10.18
CA LYS A 130 5.45 2.87 10.66
C LYS A 130 4.97 1.43 10.48
N GLN A 131 3.87 1.08 11.14
CA GLN A 131 3.23 -0.23 11.01
C GLN A 131 2.74 -0.45 9.57
N VAL A 132 2.92 -1.67 9.06
CA VAL A 132 2.60 -2.05 7.68
C VAL A 132 1.43 -3.01 7.57
N TYR A 133 1.08 -3.71 8.66
CA TYR A 133 0.00 -4.69 8.73
C TYR A 133 -1.07 -4.25 9.72
N GLY A 134 -2.32 -4.66 9.47
CA GLY A 134 -3.44 -4.29 10.33
C GLY A 134 -3.65 -2.78 10.35
N VAL A 135 -3.61 -2.15 9.19
CA VAL A 135 -3.67 -0.70 9.02
C VAL A 135 -4.64 -0.28 7.93
N LEU A 136 -5.03 0.97 7.97
CA LEU A 136 -5.83 1.64 6.96
C LEU A 136 -5.07 2.88 6.47
N PHE A 137 -5.01 3.06 5.15
CA PHE A 137 -4.41 4.22 4.51
C PHE A 137 -5.48 5.11 3.90
N TRP A 138 -5.25 6.41 3.96
CA TRP A 138 -5.98 7.42 3.19
C TRP A 138 -5.07 8.06 2.16
N ALA A 139 -5.56 8.15 0.94
CA ALA A 139 -4.88 8.77 -0.19
C ALA A 139 -5.78 9.83 -0.82
N VAL A 140 -5.24 11.00 -1.12
CA VAL A 140 -5.96 12.09 -1.80
C VAL A 140 -5.11 12.60 -2.93
N THR A 141 -5.72 12.81 -4.10
CA THR A 141 -5.08 13.56 -5.18
C THR A 141 -6.06 14.50 -5.86
N VAL A 142 -5.55 15.53 -6.47
CA VAL A 142 -6.30 16.51 -7.27
C VAL A 142 -5.80 16.43 -8.70
N ILE A 143 -6.71 16.17 -9.61
CA ILE A 143 -6.44 16.27 -11.05
C ILE A 143 -7.14 17.50 -11.61
N GLU A 144 -6.52 18.15 -12.58
CA GLU A 144 -7.06 19.34 -13.23
C GLU A 144 -7.36 19.03 -14.69
N CYS A 145 -8.61 19.22 -15.08
CA CYS A 145 -9.08 18.97 -16.45
C CYS A 145 -9.30 20.29 -17.20
N PRO A 146 -8.84 20.41 -18.45
CA PRO A 146 -9.00 21.64 -19.23
C PRO A 146 -10.47 21.86 -19.66
N GLU A 147 -11.26 20.80 -19.73
CA GLU A 147 -12.67 20.78 -20.13
C GLU A 147 -13.43 19.65 -19.43
N ASP A 148 -14.76 19.61 -19.55
CA ASP A 148 -15.56 18.49 -19.09
C ASP A 148 -15.22 17.25 -19.92
N MET A 149 -14.86 16.16 -19.22
CA MET A 149 -14.55 14.86 -19.86
C MET A 149 -15.62 13.85 -19.46
N GLU A 150 -16.52 13.59 -20.38
CA GLU A 150 -17.64 12.67 -20.17
C GLU A 150 -17.33 11.23 -20.58
N ASN A 151 -18.17 10.32 -20.09
CA ASN A 151 -18.13 8.88 -20.46
C ASN A 151 -16.80 8.18 -20.17
N ILE A 152 -16.06 8.65 -19.20
CA ILE A 152 -14.82 8.03 -18.73
C ILE A 152 -15.09 7.06 -17.59
N ARG A 153 -14.15 6.16 -17.33
CA ARG A 153 -14.17 5.26 -16.18
C ARG A 153 -12.90 5.42 -15.35
N MET A 154 -13.06 5.49 -14.03
CA MET A 154 -11.94 5.31 -13.12
C MET A 154 -11.59 3.83 -13.10
N SER A 155 -10.35 3.52 -13.41
CA SER A 155 -9.79 2.18 -13.31
C SER A 155 -8.87 2.10 -12.13
N VAL A 156 -9.06 1.08 -11.30
CA VAL A 156 -8.30 0.86 -10.07
C VAL A 156 -7.79 -0.56 -10.00
N GLY A 157 -6.52 -0.69 -9.61
CA GLY A 157 -5.94 -1.94 -9.13
C GLY A 157 -5.48 -1.78 -7.69
N SER A 158 -5.67 -2.81 -6.87
CA SER A 158 -5.22 -2.81 -5.47
C SER A 158 -4.93 -4.24 -5.03
N ASN A 159 -3.88 -4.47 -4.26
CA ASN A 159 -3.65 -5.78 -3.65
C ASN A 159 -4.19 -5.88 -2.22
N SER A 160 -4.92 -4.87 -1.79
CA SER A 160 -5.71 -4.86 -0.56
C SER A 160 -7.10 -4.36 -0.88
N ALA A 161 -8.07 -4.61 0.01
CA ALA A 161 -9.40 -4.08 -0.16
C ALA A 161 -9.38 -2.56 -0.10
N SER A 162 -10.12 -1.91 -0.99
CA SER A 162 -10.09 -0.46 -1.12
C SER A 162 -11.42 0.09 -1.62
N MET A 163 -11.66 1.37 -1.32
CA MET A 163 -12.83 2.11 -1.80
C MET A 163 -12.40 3.49 -2.26
N TRP A 164 -13.02 3.96 -3.33
CA TRP A 164 -12.60 5.14 -4.07
C TRP A 164 -13.76 6.07 -4.36
N TRP A 165 -13.51 7.36 -4.24
CA TRP A 165 -14.47 8.43 -4.49
C TRP A 165 -13.91 9.44 -5.48
N LEU A 166 -14.78 9.92 -6.35
CA LEU A 166 -14.53 11.05 -7.23
C LEU A 166 -15.46 12.19 -6.82
N ASN A 167 -14.90 13.33 -6.45
CA ASN A 167 -15.64 14.53 -6.03
C ASN A 167 -16.68 14.24 -4.91
N GLY A 168 -16.36 13.30 -4.01
CA GLY A 168 -17.23 12.89 -2.91
C GLY A 168 -18.22 11.77 -3.24
N GLU A 169 -18.39 11.40 -4.49
CA GLU A 169 -19.25 10.28 -4.90
C GLU A 169 -18.46 8.97 -5.00
N GLU A 170 -19.03 7.88 -4.50
CA GLU A 170 -18.46 6.54 -4.64
C GLU A 170 -18.29 6.17 -6.11
N ALA A 171 -17.08 5.79 -6.48
CA ALA A 171 -16.72 5.40 -7.83
C ALA A 171 -16.39 3.91 -7.96
N VAL A 172 -15.55 3.38 -7.07
CA VAL A 172 -15.05 1.99 -7.14
C VAL A 172 -14.93 1.42 -5.75
N ILE A 173 -15.29 0.14 -5.60
CA ILE A 173 -15.02 -0.67 -4.42
C ILE A 173 -14.35 -1.98 -4.83
N LEU A 174 -13.28 -2.35 -4.16
CA LEU A 174 -12.59 -3.62 -4.33
C LEU A 174 -12.56 -4.33 -2.98
N SER A 175 -13.25 -5.43 -2.87
CA SER A 175 -13.32 -6.27 -1.66
C SER A 175 -12.49 -7.55 -1.79
N GLY A 176 -12.31 -8.24 -0.68
CA GLY A 176 -11.64 -9.53 -0.60
C GLY A 176 -10.11 -9.45 -0.53
N ASP A 177 -9.50 -10.63 -0.50
CA ASP A 177 -8.05 -10.81 -0.59
C ASP A 177 -7.62 -10.75 -2.06
N ARG A 178 -6.81 -9.78 -2.42
CA ARG A 178 -6.53 -9.43 -3.82
C ARG A 178 -5.04 -9.36 -4.10
N ARG A 179 -4.70 -9.58 -5.37
CA ARG A 179 -3.36 -9.29 -5.90
C ARG A 179 -3.40 -7.99 -6.68
N MET A 180 -2.25 -7.32 -6.75
CA MET A 180 -2.10 -6.13 -7.56
C MET A 180 -2.19 -6.46 -9.05
N VAL A 181 -3.26 -5.98 -9.69
CA VAL A 181 -3.52 -6.13 -11.11
C VAL A 181 -3.89 -4.75 -11.66
N LYS A 182 -3.33 -4.36 -12.81
CA LYS A 182 -3.75 -3.15 -13.53
C LYS A 182 -5.19 -3.33 -14.00
N ASP A 183 -6.01 -2.28 -13.86
CA ASP A 183 -7.39 -2.25 -14.36
C ASP A 183 -8.30 -3.37 -13.81
N ASP A 184 -8.06 -3.76 -12.56
CA ASP A 184 -8.76 -4.86 -11.91
C ASP A 184 -10.25 -4.56 -11.67
N CYS A 185 -10.60 -3.29 -11.43
CA CYS A 185 -11.97 -2.84 -11.28
C CYS A 185 -12.21 -1.50 -11.97
N LEU A 186 -13.32 -1.41 -12.68
CA LEU A 186 -13.75 -0.21 -13.38
C LEU A 186 -14.98 0.39 -12.70
N SER A 187 -14.99 1.73 -12.57
CA SER A 187 -16.19 2.44 -12.16
C SER A 187 -17.33 2.33 -13.19
N ARG A 188 -18.52 2.75 -12.79
CA ARG A 188 -19.52 3.23 -13.76
C ARG A 188 -18.91 4.35 -14.60
N ARG A 189 -19.63 4.76 -15.68
CA ARG A 189 -19.24 5.95 -16.45
C ARG A 189 -19.36 7.19 -15.58
N LEU A 190 -18.33 8.02 -15.61
CA LEU A 190 -18.17 9.23 -14.81
C LEU A 190 -17.95 10.42 -15.74
N THR A 191 -18.08 11.61 -15.16
CA THR A 191 -17.67 12.87 -15.78
C THR A 191 -16.64 13.55 -14.89
N LEU A 192 -15.44 13.80 -15.42
CA LEU A 192 -14.52 14.76 -14.84
C LEU A 192 -14.93 16.15 -15.26
N LYS A 193 -15.10 17.04 -14.31
CA LYS A 193 -15.48 18.43 -14.59
C LYS A 193 -14.26 19.25 -14.97
N LYS A 194 -14.48 20.28 -15.79
CA LYS A 194 -13.48 21.32 -16.04
C LYS A 194 -12.94 21.87 -14.71
N GLY A 195 -11.63 22.03 -14.61
CA GLY A 195 -10.95 22.46 -13.41
C GLY A 195 -10.61 21.28 -12.49
N LYS A 196 -10.69 21.49 -11.19
CA LYS A 196 -10.22 20.53 -10.18
C LYS A 196 -11.22 19.42 -9.91
N ASN A 197 -10.74 18.21 -9.97
CA ASN A 197 -11.45 17.01 -9.52
C ASN A 197 -10.64 16.33 -8.41
N ILE A 198 -11.32 15.88 -7.37
CA ILE A 198 -10.70 15.31 -6.19
C ILE A 198 -10.96 13.81 -6.18
N ILE A 199 -9.87 13.03 -6.13
CA ILE A 199 -9.93 11.59 -5.95
C ILE A 199 -9.50 11.29 -4.52
N ARG A 200 -10.29 10.46 -3.81
CA ARG A 200 -9.95 9.91 -2.50
C ARG A 200 -9.93 8.40 -2.58
N GLY A 201 -9.00 7.80 -1.86
CA GLY A 201 -8.93 6.36 -1.69
C GLY A 201 -8.72 6.00 -0.24
N ALA A 202 -9.47 4.99 0.23
CA ALA A 202 -9.23 4.32 1.49
C ALA A 202 -8.81 2.88 1.20
N ILE A 203 -7.68 2.46 1.74
CA ILE A 203 -7.09 1.14 1.49
C ILE A 203 -6.84 0.47 2.83
N ILE A 204 -7.44 -0.70 3.05
CA ILE A 204 -7.25 -1.46 4.28
C ILE A 204 -6.33 -2.65 4.03
N ASN A 205 -5.34 -2.84 4.90
CA ASN A 205 -4.38 -3.91 4.82
C ASN A 205 -4.41 -4.78 6.08
N GLY A 206 -4.63 -6.07 5.88
CA GLY A 206 -4.36 -7.08 6.89
C GLY A 206 -2.92 -7.58 6.78
N PRO A 207 -2.67 -8.88 6.76
CA PRO A 207 -1.36 -9.44 6.38
C PRO A 207 -1.12 -9.26 4.88
N GLY A 208 0.14 -9.01 4.49
CA GLY A 208 0.55 -8.91 3.09
C GLY A 208 0.96 -7.51 2.64
N MET A 209 1.14 -7.36 1.33
CA MET A 209 1.53 -6.08 0.71
C MET A 209 0.31 -5.21 0.51
N SER A 210 0.50 -3.89 0.51
CA SER A 210 -0.53 -2.92 0.17
C SER A 210 -0.01 -1.94 -0.88
N ASP A 211 -0.63 -2.01 -2.04
CA ASP A 211 -0.34 -1.16 -3.19
C ASP A 211 -1.63 -0.81 -3.89
N PHE A 212 -1.65 0.28 -4.63
CA PHE A 212 -2.74 0.60 -5.54
C PHE A 212 -2.24 1.28 -6.81
N CYS A 213 -3.03 1.26 -7.87
CA CYS A 213 -2.88 2.13 -9.03
C CYS A 213 -4.23 2.65 -9.49
N VAL A 214 -4.23 3.87 -10.04
CA VAL A 214 -5.44 4.53 -10.54
C VAL A 214 -5.12 5.21 -11.86
N ARG A 215 -6.01 5.04 -12.83
CA ARG A 215 -6.04 5.81 -14.07
C ARG A 215 -7.46 6.00 -14.58
N PHE A 216 -7.63 6.83 -15.61
CA PHE A 216 -8.90 7.00 -16.30
C PHE A 216 -8.84 6.42 -17.70
N LEU A 217 -9.93 5.72 -18.08
CA LEU A 217 -10.12 5.09 -19.40
C LEU A 217 -11.36 5.68 -20.06
N LYS A 218 -11.32 5.81 -21.37
CA LYS A 218 -12.49 6.18 -22.21
C LYS A 218 -13.37 4.98 -22.50
#